data_bfecff4e0cead9b0bd6b1c70ebb34f89
#
_entry.id   bfecff4e0cead9b0bd6b1c70ebb34f89
#
_cell.length_a   1.000
_cell.length_b   1.000
_cell.length_c   1.000
_cell.angle_alpha   90.00
_cell.angle_beta   90.00
_cell.angle_gamma   90.00
#
_symmetry.space_group_name_H-M   'P 1'
#
loop_
_entity.id
_entity.type
_entity.pdbx_description
1 polymer ?
#
loop_
_entity_poly.entity_id
_entity_poly.type
_entity_poly.pdbx_seq_one_letter_code
_entity_poly.pdbx_strand_id
1 'polypeptide(L)'
;MYICKVEIIKRIILTSLLVFCLIPYRTKAETTSDSLILQRVLKYKQSVSEEVKGIHTNVYLRYYFKTDKRNITLMAIPSMYAISRGRREYVGETYSNIYIKDNYISEATRQLNIGTIPHHKNAMTTLLKYLMPNIYDVTILDNQILSPFNTYNTKLYKYDITSLTDNRSEIVFRPKLHNTQMISGSAIVERTTGRIIRMQFMGEYDMVKFHIDVLMGKYGIYSLLPKKCDIDAVFHFIGNKIHASYHSVYDNPITLPDSIINSHDIKLMEEIRPDTLPIHFKDAYIKYGYNNTTDTIQNVKENKRWDQVLWDVLGDHIINRTKGNFGTNNQGAFRISPILNPLELSYSGRKGITYKLKINGSYNFSLNKDISLSFNSGYSFKQHQLYFRMPIRFTYNKRRNGYTEFEIGNGNRITNSSIVDQIKNETLDSINWDNMNLDYFKDFYFKFKANYDLSDKWSIQPGIIYHKRSAVDKTGFEQAKRPTEYYSFAPSLQIQFRPYGWNGPIFT
;
A
#
# COMPACT_ATOMS: atom_id res chain seq x y z
N MET A 1 -29.88 -29.95 -56.17
CA MET A 1 -30.06 -30.21 -54.71
C MET A 1 -29.09 -29.41 -53.79
N TYR A 2 -28.04 -28.80 -54.32
CA TYR A 2 -27.08 -27.99 -53.53
C TYR A 2 -27.50 -26.52 -53.37
N ILE A 3 -28.23 -25.94 -54.32
CA ILE A 3 -28.62 -24.51 -54.33
C ILE A 3 -29.70 -24.24 -53.28
N CYS A 4 -30.60 -25.17 -53.01
CA CYS A 4 -31.68 -25.01 -52.02
C CYS A 4 -31.18 -25.03 -50.55
N LYS A 5 -30.07 -25.71 -50.27
CA LYS A 5 -29.46 -25.76 -48.93
C LYS A 5 -28.76 -24.45 -48.53
N VAL A 6 -28.19 -23.71 -49.47
CA VAL A 6 -27.49 -22.45 -49.24
C VAL A 6 -28.48 -21.31 -48.93
N GLU A 7 -29.65 -21.31 -49.57
CA GLU A 7 -30.69 -20.32 -49.30
C GLU A 7 -31.36 -20.51 -47.90
N ILE A 8 -31.56 -21.76 -47.48
CA ILE A 8 -32.09 -22.07 -46.14
C ILE A 8 -31.10 -21.65 -45.05
N ILE A 9 -29.80 -21.89 -45.25
CA ILE A 9 -28.77 -21.48 -44.31
C ILE A 9 -28.66 -19.95 -44.21
N LYS A 10 -28.73 -19.23 -45.34
CA LYS A 10 -28.79 -17.74 -45.36
C LYS A 10 -30.03 -17.21 -44.63
N ARG A 11 -31.20 -17.79 -44.78
CA ARG A 11 -32.41 -17.39 -44.07
C ARG A 11 -32.32 -17.67 -42.56
N ILE A 12 -31.73 -18.82 -42.16
CA ILE A 12 -31.54 -19.12 -40.74
C ILE A 12 -30.51 -18.14 -40.09
N ILE A 13 -29.45 -17.82 -40.78
CA ILE A 13 -28.48 -16.81 -40.29
C ILE A 13 -29.10 -15.44 -40.20
N LEU A 14 -29.90 -15.02 -41.22
CA LEU A 14 -30.59 -13.73 -41.21
C LEU A 14 -31.67 -13.62 -40.13
N THR A 15 -32.41 -14.69 -39.87
CA THR A 15 -33.40 -14.73 -38.80
C THR A 15 -32.76 -14.80 -37.40
N SER A 16 -31.63 -15.51 -37.23
CA SER A 16 -30.89 -15.50 -35.97
C SER A 16 -30.24 -14.13 -35.68
N LEU A 17 -29.76 -13.41 -36.71
CA LEU A 17 -29.23 -12.04 -36.55
C LEU A 17 -30.37 -11.05 -36.20
N LEU A 18 -31.55 -11.21 -36.78
CA LEU A 18 -32.73 -10.38 -36.46
C LEU A 18 -33.25 -10.62 -35.05
N VAL A 19 -33.24 -11.87 -34.58
CA VAL A 19 -33.61 -12.22 -33.18
C VAL A 19 -32.58 -11.66 -32.19
N PHE A 20 -31.28 -11.62 -32.56
CA PHE A 20 -30.26 -11.00 -31.73
C PHE A 20 -30.40 -9.47 -31.64
N CYS A 21 -30.90 -8.81 -32.68
CA CYS A 21 -31.21 -7.36 -32.69
C CYS A 21 -32.49 -7.02 -31.91
N LEU A 22 -33.36 -7.99 -31.64
CA LEU A 22 -34.64 -7.80 -30.93
C LEU A 22 -34.56 -8.14 -29.43
N ILE A 23 -33.43 -8.60 -28.95
CA ILE A 23 -33.23 -8.68 -27.49
C ILE A 23 -33.13 -7.25 -26.99
N PRO A 24 -34.14 -6.70 -26.28
CA PRO A 24 -34.02 -5.37 -25.72
C PRO A 24 -32.87 -5.48 -24.69
N TYR A 25 -31.73 -4.91 -25.07
CA TYR A 25 -30.77 -4.52 -24.05
C TYR A 25 -31.55 -3.59 -23.12
N ARG A 26 -31.98 -4.10 -22.00
CA ARG A 26 -32.43 -3.29 -20.88
C ARG A 26 -31.21 -2.50 -20.39
N THR A 27 -30.81 -1.50 -21.12
CA THR A 27 -30.16 -0.35 -20.55
C THR A 27 -31.18 0.23 -19.59
N LYS A 28 -31.00 -0.03 -18.28
CA LYS A 28 -31.66 0.78 -17.26
C LYS A 28 -31.28 2.21 -17.63
N ALA A 29 -32.20 2.96 -18.21
CA ALA A 29 -32.03 4.39 -18.42
C ALA A 29 -31.80 4.95 -17.01
N GLU A 30 -30.54 5.37 -16.73
CA GLU A 30 -30.26 6.18 -15.56
C GLU A 30 -31.22 7.36 -15.65
N THR A 31 -32.14 7.45 -14.68
CA THR A 31 -33.04 8.59 -14.64
C THR A 31 -32.15 9.82 -14.47
N THR A 32 -32.50 10.92 -15.12
CA THR A 32 -31.76 12.21 -15.04
C THR A 32 -31.52 12.64 -13.59
N SER A 33 -32.40 12.23 -12.67
CA SER A 33 -32.29 12.41 -11.22
C SER A 33 -31.08 11.66 -10.61
N ASP A 34 -30.86 10.41 -11.02
CA ASP A 34 -29.82 9.55 -10.43
C ASP A 34 -28.43 10.02 -10.84
N SER A 35 -28.25 10.45 -12.08
CA SER A 35 -26.99 11.01 -12.56
C SER A 35 -26.63 12.32 -11.83
N LEU A 36 -27.63 13.13 -11.47
CA LEU A 36 -27.42 14.37 -10.71
C LEU A 36 -26.99 14.09 -9.26
N ILE A 37 -27.56 13.07 -8.61
CA ILE A 37 -27.16 12.66 -7.26
C ILE A 37 -25.68 12.22 -7.25
N LEU A 38 -25.30 11.35 -8.18
CA LEU A 38 -23.91 10.90 -8.30
C LEU A 38 -22.95 12.07 -8.56
N GLN A 39 -23.29 12.99 -9.45
CA GLN A 39 -22.47 14.18 -9.71
C GLN A 39 -22.29 15.06 -8.47
N ARG A 40 -23.33 15.23 -7.64
CA ARG A 40 -23.23 15.97 -6.38
C ARG A 40 -22.25 15.29 -5.42
N VAL A 41 -22.32 13.96 -5.28
CA VAL A 41 -21.40 13.20 -4.43
C VAL A 41 -19.96 13.35 -4.90
N LEU A 42 -19.71 13.24 -6.22
CA LEU A 42 -18.38 13.37 -6.79
C LEU A 42 -17.78 14.77 -6.63
N LYS A 43 -18.63 15.79 -6.60
CA LYS A 43 -18.22 17.20 -6.43
C LYS A 43 -18.24 17.65 -4.97
N TYR A 44 -18.72 16.82 -4.04
CA TYR A 44 -18.93 17.23 -2.65
C TYR A 44 -17.66 17.74 -1.98
N LYS A 45 -16.51 17.06 -2.17
CA LYS A 45 -15.22 17.53 -1.63
C LYS A 45 -14.87 18.96 -2.07
N GLN A 46 -15.22 19.32 -3.31
CA GLN A 46 -14.95 20.66 -3.85
C GLN A 46 -15.91 21.73 -3.31
N SER A 47 -17.10 21.31 -2.85
CA SER A 47 -18.07 22.23 -2.23
C SER A 47 -17.75 22.57 -0.78
N VAL A 48 -16.97 21.72 -0.11
CA VAL A 48 -16.44 21.98 1.23
C VAL A 48 -15.15 22.77 1.09
N SER A 49 -15.29 24.08 0.84
CA SER A 49 -14.23 24.98 0.36
C SER A 49 -13.37 25.60 1.46
N GLU A 50 -13.23 24.98 2.62
CA GLU A 50 -12.24 25.41 3.60
C GLU A 50 -10.88 24.82 3.23
N GLU A 51 -9.88 25.68 2.98
CA GLU A 51 -8.48 25.27 2.99
C GLU A 51 -8.23 24.51 4.29
N VAL A 52 -7.87 23.25 4.16
CA VAL A 52 -7.68 22.35 5.29
C VAL A 52 -6.44 22.79 6.04
N LYS A 53 -6.61 23.77 6.91
CA LYS A 53 -5.69 23.97 8.03
C LYS A 53 -5.75 22.68 8.84
N GLY A 54 -4.57 22.17 9.24
CA GLY A 54 -4.53 20.92 9.98
C GLY A 54 -5.46 20.93 11.20
N ILE A 55 -6.08 19.79 11.48
CA ILE A 55 -7.04 19.61 12.57
C ILE A 55 -6.39 18.74 13.64
N HIS A 56 -6.40 19.21 14.88
CA HIS A 56 -6.11 18.38 16.05
C HIS A 56 -7.42 17.76 16.54
N THR A 57 -7.42 16.45 16.70
CA THR A 57 -8.57 15.71 17.24
C THR A 57 -8.10 14.46 17.99
N ASN A 58 -9.00 13.87 18.73
CA ASN A 58 -8.71 12.66 19.50
C ASN A 58 -9.35 11.45 18.83
N VAL A 59 -8.71 10.31 18.94
CA VAL A 59 -9.24 9.04 18.46
C VAL A 59 -9.19 7.99 19.57
N TYR A 60 -10.33 7.37 19.79
CA TYR A 60 -10.44 6.13 20.56
C TYR A 60 -10.40 4.98 19.59
N LEU A 61 -9.56 3.98 19.83
CA LEU A 61 -9.46 2.77 19.06
C LEU A 61 -9.51 1.57 19.99
N ARG A 62 -10.40 0.61 19.72
CA ARG A 62 -10.33 -0.73 20.29
C ARG A 62 -10.09 -1.74 19.20
N TYR A 63 -9.35 -2.80 19.53
CA TYR A 63 -9.01 -3.86 18.59
C TYR A 63 -9.11 -5.24 19.23
N TYR A 64 -9.50 -6.21 18.40
CA TYR A 64 -9.59 -7.61 18.76
C TYR A 64 -8.93 -8.46 17.69
N PHE A 65 -8.04 -9.35 18.10
CA PHE A 65 -7.41 -10.34 17.23
C PHE A 65 -7.69 -11.73 17.73
N LYS A 66 -8.10 -12.63 16.82
CA LYS A 66 -8.29 -14.04 17.11
C LYS A 66 -7.61 -14.89 16.04
N THR A 67 -6.71 -15.77 16.46
CA THR A 67 -5.98 -16.68 15.58
C THR A 67 -6.67 -18.04 15.60
N ASP A 68 -7.37 -18.40 14.52
CA ASP A 68 -8.02 -19.71 14.38
C ASP A 68 -6.98 -20.79 14.07
N LYS A 69 -6.12 -20.53 13.08
CA LYS A 69 -5.05 -21.42 12.65
C LYS A 69 -3.73 -20.66 12.54
N ARG A 70 -2.66 -21.25 13.07
CA ARG A 70 -1.31 -20.69 12.95
C ARG A 70 -0.29 -21.81 12.80
N ASN A 71 0.75 -21.52 12.01
CA ASN A 71 1.91 -22.36 11.86
C ASN A 71 3.19 -21.49 11.89
N ILE A 72 4.36 -22.12 11.74
CA ILE A 72 5.64 -21.43 11.80
C ILE A 72 5.83 -20.38 10.70
N THR A 73 5.11 -20.51 9.58
CA THR A 73 5.21 -19.55 8.46
C THR A 73 4.69 -18.15 8.82
N LEU A 74 3.88 -18.03 9.88
CA LEU A 74 3.42 -16.72 10.38
C LEU A 74 4.59 -15.86 10.88
N MET A 75 5.67 -16.49 11.35
CA MET A 75 6.89 -15.80 11.78
C MET A 75 7.64 -15.13 10.62
N ALA A 76 7.41 -15.58 9.38
CA ALA A 76 8.00 -14.97 8.19
C ALA A 76 7.34 -13.63 7.84
N ILE A 77 6.20 -13.28 8.46
CA ILE A 77 5.50 -12.02 8.24
C ILE A 77 5.81 -11.09 9.41
N PRO A 78 6.65 -10.07 9.21
CA PRO A 78 7.13 -9.24 10.32
C PRO A 78 6.03 -8.60 11.15
N SER A 79 4.94 -8.14 10.50
CA SER A 79 3.79 -7.52 11.18
C SER A 79 2.96 -8.51 12.02
N MET A 80 3.11 -9.80 11.77
CA MET A 80 2.37 -10.87 12.47
C MET A 80 3.22 -11.61 13.51
N TYR A 81 4.45 -11.18 13.70
CA TYR A 81 5.41 -11.81 14.63
C TYR A 81 4.87 -11.93 16.05
N ALA A 82 4.25 -10.88 16.59
CA ALA A 82 3.67 -10.90 17.93
C ALA A 82 2.58 -11.98 18.09
N ILE A 83 1.74 -12.11 17.06
CA ILE A 83 0.64 -13.10 17.03
C ILE A 83 1.19 -14.52 16.90
N SER A 84 2.32 -14.71 16.21
CA SER A 84 2.92 -16.02 16.00
C SER A 84 3.47 -16.65 17.28
N ARG A 85 3.96 -15.84 18.23
CA ARG A 85 4.59 -16.32 19.48
C ARG A 85 3.67 -16.31 20.69
N GLY A 86 2.74 -15.38 20.73
CA GLY A 86 1.91 -15.15 21.88
C GLY A 86 0.65 -16.01 21.96
N ARG A 87 -0.31 -15.49 22.68
CA ARG A 87 -1.65 -16.07 22.85
C ARG A 87 -2.38 -16.07 21.52
N ARG A 88 -3.47 -16.83 21.40
CA ARG A 88 -4.30 -16.85 20.19
C ARG A 88 -5.31 -15.71 20.12
N GLU A 89 -5.48 -14.99 21.20
CA GLU A 89 -6.48 -13.95 21.36
C GLU A 89 -5.85 -12.72 22.01
N TYR A 90 -6.07 -11.57 21.43
CA TYR A 90 -5.57 -10.29 21.90
C TYR A 90 -6.66 -9.24 21.81
N VAL A 91 -6.76 -8.44 22.85
CA VAL A 91 -7.63 -7.28 22.91
C VAL A 91 -6.84 -6.07 23.38
N GLY A 92 -7.31 -4.90 23.02
CA GLY A 92 -6.77 -3.69 23.55
C GLY A 92 -7.53 -2.46 23.11
N GLU A 93 -7.25 -1.37 23.82
CA GLU A 93 -7.82 -0.06 23.62
C GLU A 93 -6.70 0.98 23.64
N THR A 94 -6.77 1.94 22.77
CA THR A 94 -5.85 3.08 22.74
C THR A 94 -6.61 4.39 22.60
N TYR A 95 -6.11 5.40 23.26
CA TYR A 95 -6.56 6.78 23.07
C TYR A 95 -5.39 7.63 22.62
N SER A 96 -5.56 8.33 21.50
CA SER A 96 -4.47 9.07 20.87
C SER A 96 -4.93 10.45 20.46
N ASN A 97 -4.06 11.46 20.65
CA ASN A 97 -4.19 12.74 19.98
C ASN A 97 -3.60 12.63 18.59
N ILE A 98 -4.35 13.03 17.57
CA ILE A 98 -3.94 12.96 16.16
C ILE A 98 -4.01 14.34 15.51
N TYR A 99 -3.05 14.59 14.63
CA TYR A 99 -3.06 15.74 13.75
C TYR A 99 -3.36 15.30 12.32
N ILE A 100 -4.45 15.80 11.76
CA ILE A 100 -4.93 15.49 10.42
C ILE A 100 -4.58 16.67 9.51
N LYS A 101 -3.83 16.39 8.46
CA LYS A 101 -3.50 17.34 7.40
C LYS A 101 -3.80 16.72 6.04
N ASP A 102 -4.45 17.48 5.16
CA ASP A 102 -4.83 17.01 3.81
C ASP A 102 -5.65 15.70 3.83
N ASN A 103 -6.53 15.53 4.83
CA ASN A 103 -7.34 14.35 5.11
C ASN A 103 -6.54 13.09 5.50
N TYR A 104 -5.26 13.23 5.86
CA TYR A 104 -4.42 12.13 6.34
C TYR A 104 -3.91 12.41 7.74
N ILE A 105 -3.78 11.36 8.55
CA ILE A 105 -3.12 11.45 9.85
C ILE A 105 -1.63 11.68 9.62
N SER A 106 -1.15 12.89 9.90
CA SER A 106 0.27 13.24 9.79
C SER A 106 1.03 12.90 11.06
N GLU A 107 0.42 13.13 12.22
CA GLU A 107 1.00 12.87 13.54
C GLU A 107 -0.02 12.15 14.43
N ALA A 108 0.47 11.29 15.30
CA ALA A 108 -0.35 10.58 16.28
C ALA A 108 0.46 10.38 17.57
N THR A 109 -0.01 10.97 18.66
CA THR A 109 0.57 10.80 19.99
C THR A 109 -0.38 9.96 20.83
N ARG A 110 0.08 8.78 21.24
CA ARG A 110 -0.71 7.89 22.06
C ARG A 110 -0.67 8.33 23.51
N GLN A 111 -1.82 8.64 24.07
CA GLN A 111 -1.99 9.09 25.43
C GLN A 111 -2.28 7.92 26.37
N LEU A 112 -3.23 7.06 26.02
CA LEU A 112 -3.56 5.86 26.81
C LEU A 112 -3.43 4.61 25.95
N ASN A 113 -3.01 3.52 26.58
CA ASN A 113 -2.86 2.22 25.94
C ASN A 113 -3.12 1.09 26.94
N ILE A 114 -4.20 0.37 26.76
CA ILE A 114 -4.57 -0.79 27.56
C ILE A 114 -4.69 -1.98 26.63
N GLY A 115 -4.14 -3.12 26.97
CA GLY A 115 -4.29 -4.29 26.12
C GLY A 115 -3.44 -5.47 26.53
N THR A 116 -3.78 -6.60 25.95
CA THR A 116 -3.15 -7.89 26.22
C THR A 116 -1.98 -8.22 25.28
N ILE A 117 -1.69 -7.35 24.29
CA ILE A 117 -0.54 -7.51 23.40
C ILE A 117 0.71 -7.02 24.13
N PRO A 118 1.69 -7.89 24.40
CA PRO A 118 2.95 -7.47 24.97
C PRO A 118 3.77 -6.65 23.94
N HIS A 119 4.32 -5.53 24.36
CA HIS A 119 5.40 -4.80 23.68
C HIS A 119 5.16 -4.24 22.26
N HIS A 120 4.11 -3.41 22.04
CA HIS A 120 4.02 -2.69 20.77
C HIS A 120 3.89 -1.19 20.94
N LYS A 121 5.04 -0.54 21.10
CA LYS A 121 5.10 0.92 21.27
C LYS A 121 4.59 1.68 20.06
N ASN A 122 4.74 1.18 18.83
CA ASN A 122 4.45 1.95 17.61
C ASN A 122 3.49 1.28 16.62
N ALA A 123 3.19 -0.01 16.74
CA ALA A 123 2.37 -0.74 15.76
C ALA A 123 0.94 -0.18 15.66
N MET A 124 0.32 0.19 16.79
CA MET A 124 -1.06 0.67 16.82
C MET A 124 -1.23 2.09 16.29
N THR A 125 -0.27 2.99 16.52
CA THR A 125 -0.30 4.34 15.93
C THR A 125 -0.13 4.31 14.42
N THR A 126 0.69 3.39 13.90
CA THR A 126 0.83 3.17 12.46
C THR A 126 -0.47 2.62 11.87
N LEU A 127 -1.17 1.76 12.61
CA LEU A 127 -2.43 1.17 12.19
C LEU A 127 -3.54 2.22 12.02
N LEU A 128 -3.57 3.27 12.85
CA LEU A 128 -4.57 4.35 12.76
C LEU A 128 -4.67 4.95 11.34
N LYS A 129 -3.57 5.01 10.59
CA LYS A 129 -3.56 5.51 9.20
C LYS A 129 -4.45 4.66 8.28
N TYR A 130 -4.55 3.35 8.54
CA TYR A 130 -5.39 2.44 7.77
C TYR A 130 -6.85 2.44 8.25
N LEU A 131 -7.11 2.90 9.47
CA LEU A 131 -8.45 2.95 10.07
C LEU A 131 -9.21 4.23 9.71
N MET A 132 -8.59 5.18 9.03
CA MET A 132 -9.20 6.42 8.56
C MET A 132 -9.31 6.42 7.03
N PRO A 133 -10.35 5.82 6.46
CA PRO A 133 -10.52 5.75 5.02
C PRO A 133 -10.89 7.12 4.41
N ASN A 134 -10.15 7.52 3.39
CA ASN A 134 -10.38 8.76 2.64
C ASN A 134 -11.35 8.53 1.48
N ILE A 135 -12.65 8.53 1.77
CA ILE A 135 -13.69 8.12 0.82
C ILE A 135 -13.73 9.00 -0.43
N TYR A 136 -13.50 10.31 -0.30
CA TYR A 136 -13.60 11.27 -1.40
C TYR A 136 -12.29 11.46 -2.18
N ASP A 137 -11.19 10.85 -1.75
CA ASP A 137 -9.91 10.93 -2.45
C ASP A 137 -9.82 9.91 -3.60
N VAL A 138 -8.77 10.00 -4.40
CA VAL A 138 -8.53 9.05 -5.49
C VAL A 138 -8.40 7.62 -4.94
N THR A 139 -7.77 7.49 -3.78
CA THR A 139 -7.56 6.21 -3.11
C THR A 139 -8.03 6.26 -1.66
N ILE A 140 -8.53 5.12 -1.19
CA ILE A 140 -8.84 4.84 0.20
C ILE A 140 -7.64 4.09 0.81
N LEU A 141 -7.44 4.16 2.12
CA LEU A 141 -6.48 3.33 2.85
C LEU A 141 -5.02 3.40 2.32
N ASP A 142 -4.36 4.52 2.59
CA ASP A 142 -2.92 4.72 2.35
C ASP A 142 -2.49 4.41 0.89
N ASN A 143 -3.24 4.95 -0.07
CA ASN A 143 -2.99 4.84 -1.51
C ASN A 143 -3.10 3.42 -2.11
N GLN A 144 -3.85 2.51 -1.48
CA GLN A 144 -3.93 1.13 -1.92
C GLN A 144 -5.20 0.81 -2.71
N ILE A 145 -6.34 1.36 -2.33
CA ILE A 145 -7.66 0.97 -2.84
C ILE A 145 -8.30 2.16 -3.53
N LEU A 146 -8.81 1.96 -4.75
CA LEU A 146 -9.45 2.99 -5.55
C LEU A 146 -10.83 3.34 -4.98
N SER A 147 -11.06 4.63 -4.72
CA SER A 147 -12.36 5.10 -4.23
C SER A 147 -13.41 5.10 -5.35
N PRO A 148 -14.62 4.57 -5.10
CA PRO A 148 -15.74 4.70 -6.05
C PRO A 148 -16.28 6.13 -6.17
N PHE A 149 -16.02 7.00 -5.19
CA PHE A 149 -16.56 8.36 -5.12
C PHE A 149 -15.56 9.44 -5.53
N ASN A 150 -14.61 9.07 -6.39
CA ASN A 150 -13.71 10.04 -7.01
C ASN A 150 -13.93 10.09 -8.53
N THR A 151 -13.89 11.28 -9.10
CA THR A 151 -14.17 11.53 -10.55
C THR A 151 -13.26 10.70 -11.47
N TYR A 152 -12.01 10.47 -11.10
CA TYR A 152 -11.07 9.69 -11.91
C TYR A 152 -11.43 8.20 -11.99
N ASN A 153 -12.11 7.68 -10.97
CA ASN A 153 -12.40 6.25 -10.84
C ASN A 153 -13.81 5.86 -11.29
N THR A 154 -14.69 6.82 -11.61
CA THR A 154 -16.11 6.56 -11.94
C THR A 154 -16.29 5.58 -13.10
N LYS A 155 -15.40 5.63 -14.08
CA LYS A 155 -15.44 4.71 -15.23
C LYS A 155 -15.19 3.26 -14.86
N LEU A 156 -14.55 3.00 -13.71
CA LEU A 156 -14.20 1.66 -13.23
C LEU A 156 -15.34 0.99 -12.45
N TYR A 157 -16.37 1.76 -12.06
CA TYR A 157 -17.49 1.28 -11.25
C TYR A 157 -18.82 1.36 -11.99
N LYS A 158 -19.74 0.49 -11.58
CA LYS A 158 -21.18 0.56 -11.90
C LYS A 158 -21.90 1.03 -10.65
N TYR A 159 -22.91 1.88 -10.83
CA TYR A 159 -23.71 2.43 -9.75
C TYR A 159 -25.19 2.10 -9.96
N ASP A 160 -25.83 1.68 -8.88
CA ASP A 160 -27.27 1.53 -8.79
C ASP A 160 -27.77 2.47 -7.68
N ILE A 161 -28.69 3.38 -7.99
CA ILE A 161 -29.16 4.40 -7.05
C ILE A 161 -30.61 4.11 -6.69
N THR A 162 -30.90 4.06 -5.39
CA THR A 162 -32.24 3.83 -4.86
C THR A 162 -32.61 4.93 -3.88
N SER A 163 -33.79 5.51 -4.03
CA SER A 163 -34.32 6.50 -3.10
C SER A 163 -34.79 5.82 -1.81
N LEU A 164 -34.32 6.27 -0.65
CA LEU A 164 -34.73 5.76 0.66
C LEU A 164 -35.78 6.66 1.30
N THR A 165 -35.56 7.97 1.30
CA THR A 165 -36.44 9.01 1.83
C THR A 165 -36.34 10.23 0.93
N ASP A 166 -37.13 11.26 1.23
CA ASP A 166 -37.14 12.51 0.43
C ASP A 166 -35.74 13.15 0.28
N ASN A 167 -34.88 13.03 1.28
CA ASN A 167 -33.53 13.60 1.26
C ASN A 167 -32.39 12.58 1.32
N ARG A 168 -32.66 11.27 1.29
CA ARG A 168 -31.61 10.24 1.34
C ARG A 168 -31.74 9.26 0.21
N SER A 169 -30.61 8.88 -0.36
CA SER A 169 -30.52 7.80 -1.35
C SER A 169 -29.42 6.84 -0.99
N GLU A 170 -29.58 5.60 -1.38
CA GLU A 170 -28.53 4.60 -1.34
C GLU A 170 -27.90 4.47 -2.72
N ILE A 171 -26.58 4.51 -2.77
CA ILE A 171 -25.78 4.26 -3.97
C ILE A 171 -25.04 2.95 -3.75
N VAL A 172 -25.45 1.92 -4.47
CA VAL A 172 -24.73 0.64 -4.52
C VAL A 172 -23.69 0.73 -5.62
N PHE A 173 -22.44 0.41 -5.30
CA PHE A 173 -21.35 0.45 -6.27
C PHE A 173 -20.66 -0.91 -6.38
N ARG A 174 -20.31 -1.27 -7.62
CA ARG A 174 -19.64 -2.54 -7.94
C ARG A 174 -18.55 -2.29 -8.98
N PRO A 175 -17.37 -2.91 -8.85
CA PRO A 175 -16.34 -2.79 -9.86
C PRO A 175 -16.77 -3.44 -11.19
N LYS A 176 -16.37 -2.84 -12.30
CA LYS A 176 -16.57 -3.42 -13.65
C LYS A 176 -15.55 -4.53 -13.95
N LEU A 177 -14.40 -4.49 -13.30
CA LEU A 177 -13.30 -5.43 -13.47
C LEU A 177 -12.95 -6.08 -12.13
N HIS A 178 -12.59 -7.35 -12.15
CA HIS A 178 -12.06 -8.02 -10.96
C HIS A 178 -10.61 -7.58 -10.71
N ASN A 179 -10.42 -6.72 -9.71
CA ASN A 179 -9.12 -6.23 -9.30
C ASN A 179 -9.13 -6.06 -7.78
N THR A 180 -8.07 -6.49 -7.09
CA THR A 180 -7.90 -6.37 -5.64
C THR A 180 -7.79 -4.92 -5.15
N GLN A 181 -7.54 -3.95 -6.04
CA GLN A 181 -7.57 -2.53 -5.71
C GLN A 181 -8.98 -1.92 -5.73
N MET A 182 -10.00 -2.69 -6.08
CA MET A 182 -11.38 -2.23 -6.18
C MET A 182 -12.25 -2.88 -5.10
N ILE A 183 -13.28 -2.16 -4.69
CA ILE A 183 -14.20 -2.55 -3.64
C ILE A 183 -15.64 -2.56 -4.14
N SER A 184 -16.50 -3.32 -3.46
CA SER A 184 -17.95 -3.30 -3.67
C SER A 184 -18.64 -2.93 -2.37
N GLY A 185 -19.81 -2.28 -2.47
CA GLY A 185 -20.54 -1.88 -1.29
C GLY A 185 -21.69 -0.93 -1.58
N SER A 186 -22.12 -0.22 -0.54
CA SER A 186 -23.16 0.80 -0.64
C SER A 186 -22.82 2.04 0.19
N ALA A 187 -23.36 3.18 -0.21
CA ALA A 187 -23.27 4.44 0.52
C ALA A 187 -24.63 5.10 0.64
N ILE A 188 -24.97 5.53 1.84
CA ILE A 188 -26.13 6.38 2.11
C ILE A 188 -25.70 7.83 1.94
N VAL A 189 -26.35 8.54 1.05
CA VAL A 189 -25.99 9.91 0.68
C VAL A 189 -27.18 10.86 0.88
N GLU A 190 -26.87 12.10 1.17
CA GLU A 190 -27.84 13.19 1.21
C GLU A 190 -28.07 13.74 -0.21
N ARG A 191 -29.30 13.71 -0.68
CA ARG A 191 -29.64 14.04 -2.08
C ARG A 191 -29.38 15.49 -2.44
N THR A 192 -29.58 16.40 -1.49
CA THR A 192 -29.42 17.85 -1.68
C THR A 192 -27.96 18.26 -1.81
N THR A 193 -27.11 17.77 -0.93
CA THR A 193 -25.69 18.18 -0.84
C THR A 193 -24.74 17.22 -1.58
N GLY A 194 -25.09 15.95 -1.67
CA GLY A 194 -24.18 14.89 -2.11
C GLY A 194 -23.26 14.36 -0.99
N ARG A 195 -23.49 14.75 0.26
CA ARG A 195 -22.70 14.28 1.41
C ARG A 195 -22.94 12.79 1.65
N ILE A 196 -21.87 12.02 1.78
CA ILE A 196 -21.94 10.63 2.24
C ILE A 196 -22.14 10.63 3.75
N ILE A 197 -23.21 9.97 4.20
CA ILE A 197 -23.55 9.82 5.62
C ILE A 197 -22.90 8.58 6.18
N ARG A 198 -23.03 7.46 5.49
CA ARG A 198 -22.48 6.16 5.86
C ARG A 198 -22.06 5.41 4.62
N MET A 199 -20.96 4.70 4.68
CA MET A 199 -20.50 3.84 3.59
C MET A 199 -20.10 2.48 4.16
N GLN A 200 -20.61 1.43 3.54
CA GLN A 200 -20.22 0.05 3.84
C GLN A 200 -19.59 -0.55 2.61
N PHE A 201 -18.42 -1.15 2.78
CA PHE A 201 -17.73 -1.76 1.65
C PHE A 201 -16.90 -2.96 2.04
N MET A 202 -16.69 -3.83 1.08
CA MET A 202 -15.87 -5.02 1.21
C MET A 202 -14.87 -5.10 0.06
N GLY A 203 -13.75 -5.74 0.33
CA GLY A 203 -12.69 -5.95 -0.64
C GLY A 203 -11.68 -7.00 -0.16
N GLU A 204 -10.71 -7.22 -1.01
CA GLU A 204 -9.58 -8.11 -0.71
C GLU A 204 -8.30 -7.41 -1.15
N TYR A 205 -7.35 -7.28 -0.25
CA TYR A 205 -6.05 -6.69 -0.54
C TYR A 205 -4.96 -7.39 0.25
N ASP A 206 -3.87 -7.79 -0.41
CA ASP A 206 -2.67 -8.38 0.21
C ASP A 206 -2.98 -9.52 1.19
N MET A 207 -3.79 -10.51 0.76
CA MET A 207 -4.23 -11.67 1.54
C MET A 207 -5.21 -11.37 2.70
N VAL A 208 -5.69 -10.13 2.78
CA VAL A 208 -6.69 -9.71 3.77
C VAL A 208 -8.02 -9.46 3.08
N LYS A 209 -9.04 -10.20 3.47
CA LYS A 209 -10.44 -9.88 3.15
C LYS A 209 -10.98 -8.98 4.24
N PHE A 210 -11.62 -7.89 3.86
CA PHE A 210 -12.12 -6.94 4.82
C PHE A 210 -13.55 -6.49 4.50
N HIS A 211 -14.26 -6.16 5.55
CA HIS A 211 -15.53 -5.43 5.54
C HIS A 211 -15.35 -4.18 6.40
N ILE A 212 -15.69 -3.04 5.86
CA ILE A 212 -15.53 -1.74 6.53
C ILE A 212 -16.84 -0.99 6.51
N ASP A 213 -17.25 -0.49 7.68
CA ASP A 213 -18.43 0.34 7.88
C ASP A 213 -17.98 1.70 8.42
N VAL A 214 -18.24 2.75 7.69
CA VAL A 214 -17.80 4.11 8.00
C VAL A 214 -19.02 5.02 8.18
N LEU A 215 -19.13 5.64 9.34
CA LEU A 215 -20.04 6.75 9.58
C LEU A 215 -19.25 8.05 9.43
N MET A 216 -19.64 8.93 8.50
CA MET A 216 -18.98 10.20 8.25
C MET A 216 -19.43 11.28 9.23
N GLY A 217 -18.59 12.28 9.44
CA GLY A 217 -18.93 13.46 10.20
C GLY A 217 -20.01 14.31 9.55
N LYS A 218 -20.52 15.32 10.27
CA LYS A 218 -21.76 16.00 9.86
C LYS A 218 -21.52 17.39 9.24
N TYR A 219 -20.60 18.18 9.75
CA TYR A 219 -20.48 19.60 9.41
C TYR A 219 -19.08 19.98 8.94
N GLY A 220 -19.00 20.92 8.00
CA GLY A 220 -17.76 21.49 7.50
C GLY A 220 -16.75 20.42 7.08
N ILE A 221 -15.50 20.62 7.43
CA ILE A 221 -14.41 19.70 7.10
C ILE A 221 -14.56 18.31 7.74
N TYR A 222 -15.20 18.21 8.91
CA TYR A 222 -15.46 16.92 9.55
C TYR A 222 -16.38 16.03 8.71
N SER A 223 -17.19 16.60 7.80
CA SER A 223 -18.02 15.84 6.87
C SER A 223 -17.19 15.04 5.83
N LEU A 224 -15.92 15.38 5.64
CA LEU A 224 -14.97 14.65 4.80
C LEU A 224 -14.22 13.57 5.56
N LEU A 225 -14.31 13.57 6.89
CA LEU A 225 -13.60 12.66 7.78
C LEU A 225 -14.57 11.64 8.40
N PRO A 226 -14.10 10.43 8.73
CA PRO A 226 -14.90 9.49 9.49
C PRO A 226 -15.13 9.99 10.91
N LYS A 227 -16.35 9.83 11.41
CA LYS A 227 -16.69 9.96 12.82
C LYS A 227 -16.53 8.62 13.54
N LYS A 228 -16.86 7.52 12.85
CA LYS A 228 -16.75 6.16 13.36
C LYS A 228 -16.37 5.24 12.20
N CYS A 229 -15.46 4.31 12.47
CA CYS A 229 -15.07 3.31 11.49
C CYS A 229 -14.95 1.95 12.17
N ASP A 230 -15.72 0.99 11.67
CA ASP A 230 -15.72 -0.41 12.09
C ASP A 230 -15.08 -1.24 10.97
N ILE A 231 -14.09 -2.04 11.29
CA ILE A 231 -13.38 -2.91 10.33
C ILE A 231 -13.37 -4.32 10.84
N ASP A 232 -13.87 -5.25 10.02
CA ASP A 232 -13.71 -6.69 10.20
C ASP A 232 -12.83 -7.23 9.09
N ALA A 233 -11.73 -7.84 9.46
CA ALA A 233 -10.73 -8.33 8.53
C ALA A 233 -10.36 -9.79 8.81
N VAL A 234 -10.15 -10.55 7.75
CA VAL A 234 -9.70 -11.95 7.83
C VAL A 234 -8.46 -12.11 6.98
N PHE A 235 -7.36 -12.40 7.63
CA PHE A 235 -6.10 -12.70 6.99
C PHE A 235 -5.94 -14.19 6.74
N HIS A 236 -5.58 -14.58 5.49
CA HIS A 236 -5.28 -15.96 5.12
C HIS A 236 -3.91 -16.04 4.45
N PHE A 237 -3.01 -16.84 5.01
CA PHE A 237 -1.70 -17.05 4.42
C PHE A 237 -1.12 -18.42 4.81
N ILE A 238 -0.84 -19.26 3.83
CA ILE A 238 -0.16 -20.57 3.97
C ILE A 238 -0.64 -21.33 5.22
N GLY A 239 -1.96 -21.62 5.30
CA GLY A 239 -2.57 -22.35 6.41
C GLY A 239 -2.78 -21.54 7.70
N ASN A 240 -2.40 -20.27 7.75
CA ASN A 240 -2.72 -19.37 8.84
C ASN A 240 -4.06 -18.69 8.59
N LYS A 241 -4.85 -18.50 9.64
CA LYS A 241 -6.13 -17.77 9.61
C LYS A 241 -6.27 -16.91 10.85
N ILE A 242 -6.35 -15.60 10.65
CA ILE A 242 -6.45 -14.61 11.72
C ILE A 242 -7.65 -13.71 11.43
N HIS A 243 -8.52 -13.56 12.42
CA HIS A 243 -9.59 -12.57 12.43
C HIS A 243 -9.10 -11.34 13.20
N ALA A 244 -9.35 -10.17 12.65
CA ALA A 244 -9.06 -8.89 13.27
C ALA A 244 -10.29 -8.00 13.18
N SER A 245 -10.74 -7.43 14.28
CA SER A 245 -11.76 -6.40 14.27
C SER A 245 -11.22 -5.14 14.94
N TYR A 246 -11.60 -4.00 14.37
CA TYR A 246 -11.20 -2.68 14.84
C TYR A 246 -12.43 -1.81 14.92
N HIS A 247 -12.48 -1.00 15.96
CA HIS A 247 -13.52 -0.02 16.17
C HIS A 247 -12.84 1.30 16.52
N SER A 248 -12.97 2.30 15.68
CA SER A 248 -12.41 3.63 15.92
C SER A 248 -13.51 4.69 15.99
N VAL A 249 -13.40 5.58 16.95
CA VAL A 249 -14.27 6.75 17.11
C VAL A 249 -13.39 7.98 17.13
N TYR A 250 -13.63 8.88 16.18
CA TYR A 250 -12.92 10.14 16.02
C TYR A 250 -13.72 11.29 16.66
N ASP A 251 -13.05 12.37 16.96
CA ASP A 251 -13.67 13.56 17.56
C ASP A 251 -14.38 13.25 18.89
N ASN A 252 -13.68 12.52 19.77
CA ASN A 252 -14.16 12.26 21.11
C ASN A 252 -14.14 13.57 21.91
N PRO A 253 -15.23 13.95 22.59
CA PRO A 253 -15.33 15.24 23.30
C PRO A 253 -14.37 15.39 24.49
N ILE A 254 -13.81 14.28 24.98
CA ILE A 254 -12.90 14.29 26.13
C ILE A 254 -11.47 14.51 25.64
N THR A 255 -10.88 15.65 26.00
CA THR A 255 -9.47 15.96 25.70
C THR A 255 -8.63 15.72 26.94
N LEU A 256 -7.61 14.87 26.81
CA LEU A 256 -6.64 14.62 27.87
C LEU A 256 -5.48 15.62 27.77
N PRO A 257 -4.84 15.96 28.91
CA PRO A 257 -3.63 16.79 28.90
C PRO A 257 -2.50 16.16 28.07
N ASP A 258 -1.73 16.97 27.37
CA ASP A 258 -0.59 16.53 26.55
C ASP A 258 0.54 15.89 27.36
N SER A 259 0.56 16.13 28.68
CA SER A 259 1.51 15.50 29.61
C SER A 259 1.28 14.00 29.78
N ILE A 260 0.09 13.49 29.44
CA ILE A 260 -0.24 12.06 29.50
C ILE A 260 0.28 11.40 28.23
N ILE A 261 1.32 10.60 28.34
CA ILE A 261 1.92 9.85 27.21
C ILE A 261 2.08 8.40 27.60
N ASN A 262 1.51 7.50 26.79
CA ASN A 262 1.58 6.02 26.99
C ASN A 262 1.17 5.55 28.38
N SER A 263 0.18 6.19 28.99
CA SER A 263 -0.35 5.78 30.29
C SER A 263 -1.16 4.48 30.15
N HIS A 264 -1.15 3.67 31.22
CA HIS A 264 -1.92 2.42 31.31
C HIS A 264 -3.06 2.53 32.32
N ASP A 265 -3.59 3.72 32.55
CA ASP A 265 -4.67 3.97 33.50
C ASP A 265 -6.01 3.43 32.97
N ILE A 266 -6.49 2.36 33.62
CA ILE A 266 -7.72 1.66 33.25
C ILE A 266 -8.94 2.51 33.61
N LYS A 267 -8.93 3.20 34.76
CA LYS A 267 -10.06 4.02 35.22
C LYS A 267 -10.29 5.19 34.25
N LEU A 268 -9.20 5.86 33.88
CA LEU A 268 -9.26 6.95 32.91
C LEU A 268 -9.73 6.48 31.53
N MET A 269 -9.30 5.27 31.10
CA MET A 269 -9.80 4.69 29.87
C MET A 269 -11.30 4.36 29.94
N GLU A 270 -11.83 3.91 31.08
CA GLU A 270 -13.25 3.65 31.28
C GLU A 270 -14.09 4.91 31.16
N GLU A 271 -13.61 6.04 31.64
CA GLU A 271 -14.27 7.35 31.57
C GLU A 271 -14.37 7.89 30.15
N ILE A 272 -13.34 7.64 29.32
CA ILE A 272 -13.28 8.20 27.96
C ILE A 272 -13.88 7.27 26.88
N ARG A 273 -14.29 6.05 27.24
CA ARG A 273 -14.91 5.14 26.26
C ARG A 273 -16.16 5.75 25.67
N PRO A 274 -16.25 5.84 24.33
CA PRO A 274 -17.47 6.35 23.68
C PRO A 274 -18.64 5.38 23.74
N ASP A 275 -18.36 4.08 23.84
CA ASP A 275 -19.35 2.99 23.82
C ASP A 275 -19.05 1.94 24.91
N THR A 276 -20.06 1.18 25.33
CA THR A 276 -19.89 0.07 26.27
C THR A 276 -19.01 -1.03 25.67
N LEU A 277 -18.14 -1.59 26.51
CA LEU A 277 -17.24 -2.65 26.09
C LEU A 277 -18.00 -3.95 25.78
N PRO A 278 -17.82 -4.58 24.61
CA PRO A 278 -18.43 -5.85 24.29
C PRO A 278 -18.03 -6.97 25.26
N ILE A 279 -18.91 -7.96 25.45
CA ILE A 279 -18.71 -9.05 26.43
C ILE A 279 -17.39 -9.78 26.18
N HIS A 280 -17.08 -10.12 24.95
CA HIS A 280 -15.84 -10.84 24.60
C HIS A 280 -14.55 -10.06 24.94
N PHE A 281 -14.59 -8.73 24.98
CA PHE A 281 -13.48 -7.91 25.47
C PHE A 281 -13.33 -8.03 26.99
N LYS A 282 -14.46 -7.96 27.72
CA LYS A 282 -14.47 -8.12 29.18
C LYS A 282 -13.92 -9.49 29.57
N ASP A 283 -14.40 -10.53 28.90
CA ASP A 283 -13.94 -11.91 29.12
C ASP A 283 -12.43 -12.06 28.84
N ALA A 284 -11.94 -11.45 27.77
CA ALA A 284 -10.53 -11.49 27.45
C ALA A 284 -9.69 -10.71 28.49
N TYR A 285 -10.15 -9.56 28.96
CA TYR A 285 -9.45 -8.83 30.02
C TYR A 285 -9.42 -9.63 31.34
N ILE A 286 -10.53 -10.24 31.76
CA ILE A 286 -10.58 -11.09 32.95
C ILE A 286 -9.64 -12.30 32.78
N LYS A 287 -9.72 -12.98 31.65
CA LYS A 287 -8.92 -14.18 31.35
C LYS A 287 -7.41 -13.90 31.38
N TYR A 288 -7.00 -12.70 31.01
CA TYR A 288 -5.59 -12.31 30.89
C TYR A 288 -5.09 -11.40 32.02
N GLY A 289 -5.86 -11.28 33.11
CA GLY A 289 -5.41 -10.67 34.36
C GLY A 289 -5.60 -9.15 34.46
N TYR A 290 -6.44 -8.56 33.57
CA TYR A 290 -6.93 -7.20 33.78
C TYR A 290 -8.14 -7.22 34.69
N ASN A 291 -7.94 -7.43 36.01
CA ASN A 291 -9.01 -7.31 36.99
C ASN A 291 -9.28 -5.83 37.29
N ASN A 292 -10.55 -5.43 37.32
CA ASN A 292 -11.08 -4.11 37.69
C ASN A 292 -10.90 -3.80 39.20
N THR A 293 -9.97 -4.38 39.90
CA THR A 293 -9.73 -4.10 41.30
C THR A 293 -8.50 -3.22 41.45
N THR A 294 -8.84 -1.92 41.70
CA THR A 294 -8.12 -1.01 42.57
C THR A 294 -6.67 -1.34 42.84
N ASP A 295 -5.87 -0.28 42.57
CA ASP A 295 -4.59 -0.08 43.18
C ASP A 295 -3.50 -1.11 42.85
N THR A 296 -2.57 -0.62 42.18
CA THR A 296 -1.35 -1.29 41.77
C THR A 296 -1.61 -2.21 40.58
N ILE A 297 -1.28 -1.70 39.37
CA ILE A 297 -0.46 -2.52 38.51
C ILE A 297 0.61 -3.04 39.45
N GLN A 298 0.34 -4.18 40.09
CA GLN A 298 1.47 -4.98 40.54
C GLN A 298 2.27 -5.02 39.26
N ASN A 299 3.37 -4.28 39.26
CA ASN A 299 4.55 -4.66 38.56
C ASN A 299 4.72 -6.12 38.94
N VAL A 300 3.99 -7.02 38.28
CA VAL A 300 4.47 -8.33 38.06
C VAL A 300 5.75 -7.96 37.37
N LYS A 301 6.82 -7.91 38.16
CA LYS A 301 8.18 -8.06 37.69
C LYS A 301 8.08 -9.37 36.94
N GLU A 302 7.59 -9.28 35.71
CA GLU A 302 7.85 -10.30 34.74
C GLU A 302 9.35 -10.35 34.77
N ASN A 303 9.86 -11.37 35.43
CA ASN A 303 11.21 -11.82 35.21
C ASN A 303 11.28 -11.95 33.72
N LYS A 304 11.68 -10.84 33.03
CA LYS A 304 11.85 -10.82 31.61
C LYS A 304 12.82 -11.94 31.32
N ARG A 305 12.28 -13.07 30.94
CA ARG A 305 13.14 -14.19 30.52
C ARG A 305 14.00 -13.63 29.42
N TRP A 306 15.28 -13.92 29.45
CA TRP A 306 16.23 -13.45 28.44
C TRP A 306 15.76 -13.69 27.01
N ASP A 307 15.02 -14.79 26.81
CA ASP A 307 14.36 -15.11 25.54
C ASP A 307 13.29 -14.07 25.15
N GLN A 308 12.54 -13.47 26.06
CA GLN A 308 11.58 -12.40 25.73
C GLN A 308 12.31 -11.13 25.34
N VAL A 309 13.34 -10.71 26.08
CA VAL A 309 14.14 -9.52 25.74
C VAL A 309 14.84 -9.70 24.40
N LEU A 310 15.43 -10.87 24.16
CA LEU A 310 16.13 -11.18 22.93
C LEU A 310 15.16 -11.18 21.74
N TRP A 311 13.95 -11.72 21.92
CA TRP A 311 12.94 -11.72 20.88
C TRP A 311 12.27 -10.37 20.65
N ASP A 312 12.13 -9.54 21.67
CA ASP A 312 11.66 -8.16 21.52
C ASP A 312 12.65 -7.37 20.65
N VAL A 313 13.96 -7.48 20.94
CA VAL A 313 15.00 -6.83 20.14
C VAL A 313 15.05 -7.39 18.71
N LEU A 314 15.03 -8.72 18.55
CA LEU A 314 15.03 -9.37 17.25
C LEU A 314 13.74 -9.12 16.48
N GLY A 315 12.58 -9.18 17.16
CA GLY A 315 11.28 -8.96 16.54
C GLY A 315 11.09 -7.52 16.10
N ASP A 316 11.41 -6.55 16.93
CA ASP A 316 11.14 -5.14 16.65
C ASP A 316 12.16 -4.51 15.70
N HIS A 317 13.41 -4.97 15.69
CA HIS A 317 14.46 -4.34 14.90
C HIS A 317 14.96 -5.19 13.73
N ILE A 318 14.91 -6.52 13.84
CA ILE A 318 15.47 -7.44 12.85
C ILE A 318 14.39 -8.10 12.01
N ILE A 319 13.28 -8.54 12.62
CA ILE A 319 12.17 -9.23 11.93
C ILE A 319 11.15 -8.22 11.39
N ASN A 320 10.83 -7.18 12.16
CA ASN A 320 9.89 -6.15 11.72
C ASN A 320 10.56 -5.12 10.80
N ARG A 321 9.76 -4.55 9.90
CA ARG A 321 10.19 -3.43 9.07
C ARG A 321 10.36 -2.18 9.94
N THR A 322 11.58 -1.65 9.98
CA THR A 322 11.84 -0.39 10.68
C THR A 322 11.36 0.78 9.85
N LYS A 323 10.52 1.61 10.42
CA LYS A 323 10.02 2.86 9.83
C LYS A 323 10.21 3.98 10.83
N GLY A 324 10.56 5.16 10.36
CA GLY A 324 10.65 6.36 11.17
C GLY A 324 10.35 7.60 10.35
N ASN A 325 9.78 8.59 10.99
CA ASN A 325 9.65 9.93 10.44
C ASN A 325 10.62 10.84 11.18
N PHE A 326 11.12 11.86 10.49
CA PHE A 326 12.06 12.85 11.05
C PHE A 326 11.79 14.23 10.44
N GLY A 327 12.32 15.26 11.10
CA GLY A 327 12.03 16.67 10.79
C GLY A 327 10.94 17.23 11.68
N THR A 328 10.91 18.56 11.84
CA THR A 328 9.99 19.27 12.75
C THR A 328 8.52 19.08 12.41
N ASN A 329 8.20 18.80 11.14
CA ASN A 329 6.84 18.56 10.64
C ASN A 329 6.73 17.20 9.93
N ASN A 330 7.48 16.18 10.37
CA ASN A 330 7.52 14.86 9.74
C ASN A 330 7.81 14.88 8.23
N GLN A 331 8.63 15.83 7.80
CA GLN A 331 8.97 16.04 6.39
C GLN A 331 9.79 14.90 5.80
N GLY A 332 10.55 14.21 6.67
CA GLY A 332 11.36 13.06 6.31
C GLY A 332 10.74 11.75 6.73
N ALA A 333 10.95 10.71 5.93
CA ALA A 333 10.59 9.34 6.24
C ALA A 333 11.69 8.38 5.83
N PHE A 334 11.95 7.38 6.65
CA PHE A 334 12.82 6.27 6.27
C PHE A 334 12.14 4.94 6.51
N ARG A 335 12.55 3.93 5.74
CA ARG A 335 12.04 2.58 5.80
C ARG A 335 13.15 1.60 5.50
N ILE A 336 13.40 0.67 6.39
CA ILE A 336 14.38 -0.40 6.24
C ILE A 336 13.61 -1.71 6.17
N SER A 337 13.90 -2.56 5.17
CA SER A 337 13.34 -3.91 5.12
C SER A 337 13.82 -4.73 6.32
N PRO A 338 13.05 -5.73 6.76
CA PRO A 338 13.47 -6.61 7.85
C PRO A 338 14.80 -7.28 7.52
N ILE A 339 15.71 -7.33 8.47
CA ILE A 339 17.04 -7.94 8.28
C ILE A 339 16.92 -9.46 8.20
N LEU A 340 16.08 -10.10 9.03
CA LEU A 340 15.83 -11.53 9.00
C LEU A 340 14.45 -11.84 8.43
N ASN A 341 14.27 -11.65 7.13
CA ASN A 341 13.05 -12.03 6.44
C ASN A 341 13.34 -13.15 5.43
N PRO A 342 12.81 -14.37 5.63
CA PRO A 342 12.96 -15.45 4.65
C PRO A 342 12.45 -15.10 3.25
N LEU A 343 11.48 -14.17 3.12
CA LEU A 343 10.97 -13.70 1.84
C LEU A 343 11.97 -12.84 1.06
N GLU A 344 12.99 -12.29 1.71
CA GLU A 344 14.08 -11.56 1.08
C GLU A 344 15.22 -12.50 0.60
N LEU A 345 15.12 -13.80 0.89
CA LEU A 345 15.98 -14.81 0.33
C LEU A 345 15.47 -15.20 -1.07
N SER A 346 16.34 -15.17 -2.05
CA SER A 346 16.05 -15.67 -3.40
C SER A 346 17.11 -16.64 -3.84
N TYR A 347 16.70 -17.63 -4.64
CA TYR A 347 17.61 -18.60 -5.24
C TYR A 347 17.64 -18.46 -6.76
N SER A 348 18.81 -18.51 -7.33
CA SER A 348 18.99 -18.67 -8.76
C SER A 348 20.20 -19.56 -9.03
N GLY A 349 20.16 -20.39 -10.09
CA GLY A 349 21.24 -21.33 -10.42
C GLY A 349 22.60 -20.62 -10.54
N ARG A 350 22.63 -19.41 -11.10
CA ARG A 350 23.84 -18.59 -11.28
C ARG A 350 24.36 -17.95 -9.99
N LYS A 351 23.49 -17.35 -9.20
CA LYS A 351 23.88 -16.59 -7.98
C LYS A 351 23.84 -17.43 -6.71
N GLY A 352 23.21 -18.63 -6.78
CA GLY A 352 22.90 -19.42 -5.61
C GLY A 352 21.87 -18.70 -4.72
N ILE A 353 21.95 -18.92 -3.44
CA ILE A 353 21.15 -18.18 -2.45
C ILE A 353 21.63 -16.73 -2.44
N THR A 354 20.69 -15.81 -2.54
CA THR A 354 20.94 -14.36 -2.46
C THR A 354 20.07 -13.77 -1.37
N TYR A 355 20.69 -13.08 -0.42
CA TYR A 355 20.01 -12.31 0.59
C TYR A 355 19.88 -10.85 0.11
N LYS A 356 18.70 -10.24 0.30
CA LYS A 356 18.40 -8.89 -0.16
C LYS A 356 18.07 -7.97 1.02
N LEU A 357 18.53 -6.73 0.94
CA LEU A 357 18.21 -5.67 1.89
C LEU A 357 17.78 -4.42 1.11
N LYS A 358 16.69 -3.79 1.55
CA LYS A 358 16.16 -2.57 0.95
C LYS A 358 16.02 -1.47 2.00
N ILE A 359 16.59 -0.31 1.71
CA ILE A 359 16.47 0.89 2.53
C ILE A 359 15.91 2.00 1.64
N ASN A 360 14.81 2.63 2.07
CA ASN A 360 14.23 3.78 1.40
C ASN A 360 14.24 4.97 2.35
N GLY A 361 14.58 6.12 1.83
CA GLY A 361 14.50 7.39 2.52
C GLY A 361 13.85 8.44 1.63
N SER A 362 13.10 9.35 2.21
CA SER A 362 12.54 10.49 1.51
C SER A 362 12.49 11.69 2.42
N TYR A 363 12.63 12.89 1.83
CA TYR A 363 12.48 14.14 2.55
C TYR A 363 11.81 15.19 1.66
N ASN A 364 10.76 15.80 2.17
CA ASN A 364 9.99 16.84 1.50
C ASN A 364 10.46 18.20 1.98
N PHE A 365 11.17 18.95 1.15
CA PHE A 365 11.59 20.33 1.45
C PHE A 365 10.42 21.31 1.32
N SER A 366 9.52 21.06 0.36
CA SER A 366 8.31 21.84 0.12
C SER A 366 7.32 21.03 -0.72
N LEU A 367 6.13 21.58 -0.97
CA LEU A 367 5.12 20.94 -1.84
C LEU A 367 5.66 20.58 -3.23
N ASN A 368 6.62 21.34 -3.77
CA ASN A 368 7.18 21.15 -5.10
C ASN A 368 8.58 20.55 -5.14
N LYS A 369 9.21 20.32 -3.98
CA LYS A 369 10.60 19.85 -3.89
C LYS A 369 10.71 18.71 -2.90
N ASP A 370 11.24 17.59 -3.36
CA ASP A 370 11.55 16.43 -2.52
C ASP A 370 12.82 15.71 -2.98
N ILE A 371 13.40 14.99 -2.06
CA ILE A 371 14.48 14.04 -2.35
C ILE A 371 14.06 12.65 -1.91
N SER A 372 14.33 11.66 -2.74
CA SER A 372 14.13 10.26 -2.40
C SER A 372 15.37 9.44 -2.71
N LEU A 373 15.70 8.54 -1.81
CA LEU A 373 16.81 7.61 -1.90
C LEU A 373 16.29 6.20 -1.74
N SER A 374 16.72 5.27 -2.58
CA SER A 374 16.43 3.86 -2.42
C SER A 374 17.74 3.08 -2.54
N PHE A 375 18.16 2.43 -1.48
CA PHE A 375 19.31 1.53 -1.49
C PHE A 375 18.82 0.11 -1.51
N ASN A 376 19.05 -0.60 -2.62
CA ASN A 376 18.73 -2.01 -2.77
C ASN A 376 20.04 -2.77 -2.84
N SER A 377 20.29 -3.67 -1.92
CA SER A 377 21.48 -4.51 -1.90
C SER A 377 21.13 -5.98 -1.87
N GLY A 378 22.02 -6.82 -2.33
CA GLY A 378 21.88 -8.27 -2.28
C GLY A 378 23.25 -8.93 -2.26
N TYR A 379 23.46 -9.89 -1.36
CA TYR A 379 24.68 -10.67 -1.28
C TYR A 379 24.46 -12.07 -1.84
N SER A 380 25.23 -12.43 -2.84
CA SER A 380 25.26 -13.77 -3.43
C SER A 380 26.28 -14.63 -2.69
N PHE A 381 25.80 -15.67 -2.01
CA PHE A 381 26.68 -16.58 -1.27
C PHE A 381 27.54 -17.45 -2.19
N LYS A 382 27.02 -17.87 -3.35
CA LYS A 382 27.76 -18.67 -4.32
C LYS A 382 28.90 -17.89 -4.99
N GLN A 383 28.66 -16.59 -5.25
CA GLN A 383 29.63 -15.75 -5.97
C GLN A 383 30.49 -14.90 -5.02
N HIS A 384 30.23 -14.94 -3.72
CA HIS A 384 30.88 -14.09 -2.69
C HIS A 384 30.87 -12.61 -3.10
N GLN A 385 29.73 -12.15 -3.66
CA GLN A 385 29.64 -10.81 -4.25
C GLN A 385 28.44 -10.04 -3.70
N LEU A 386 28.72 -8.79 -3.32
CA LEU A 386 27.69 -7.81 -2.98
C LEU A 386 27.19 -7.14 -4.27
N TYR A 387 25.89 -7.17 -4.49
CA TYR A 387 25.19 -6.43 -5.53
C TYR A 387 24.46 -5.28 -4.87
N PHE A 388 24.56 -4.10 -5.45
CA PHE A 388 23.80 -2.96 -4.96
C PHE A 388 23.35 -2.05 -6.10
N ARG A 389 22.26 -1.33 -5.83
CA ARG A 389 21.71 -0.30 -6.69
C ARG A 389 21.15 0.80 -5.80
N MET A 390 21.60 2.04 -6.01
CA MET A 390 21.24 3.20 -5.20
C MET A 390 20.81 4.37 -6.10
N PRO A 391 19.53 4.44 -6.51
CA PRO A 391 18.96 5.62 -7.12
C PRO A 391 18.70 6.71 -6.06
N ILE A 392 19.10 7.93 -6.37
CA ILE A 392 18.81 9.14 -5.62
C ILE A 392 18.10 10.09 -6.58
N ARG A 393 16.86 10.44 -6.26
CA ARG A 393 16.08 11.35 -7.08
C ARG A 393 15.77 12.62 -6.31
N PHE A 394 16.13 13.75 -6.90
CA PHE A 394 15.79 15.07 -6.41
C PHE A 394 14.78 15.71 -7.35
N THR A 395 13.55 15.91 -6.87
CA THR A 395 12.49 16.60 -7.57
C THR A 395 12.54 18.08 -7.19
N TYR A 396 12.77 18.94 -8.17
CA TYR A 396 12.85 20.38 -7.93
C TYR A 396 11.62 21.15 -8.46
N ASN A 397 10.82 20.53 -9.31
CA ASN A 397 9.57 21.13 -9.81
C ASN A 397 8.55 20.05 -10.20
N LYS A 398 7.65 19.70 -9.28
CA LYS A 398 6.60 18.68 -9.52
C LYS A 398 5.64 19.07 -10.64
N ARG A 399 5.34 20.38 -10.79
CA ARG A 399 4.40 20.87 -11.81
C ARG A 399 4.91 20.64 -13.23
N ARG A 400 6.21 20.69 -13.44
CA ARG A 400 6.90 20.50 -14.73
C ARG A 400 7.63 19.16 -14.79
N ASN A 401 7.28 18.21 -13.92
CA ASN A 401 7.97 16.92 -13.81
C ASN A 401 9.50 17.07 -13.80
N GLY A 402 9.96 18.17 -13.18
CA GLY A 402 11.38 18.54 -13.11
C GLY A 402 12.08 17.76 -12.00
N TYR A 403 12.97 16.86 -12.38
CA TYR A 403 13.79 16.10 -11.43
C TYR A 403 15.17 15.80 -11.99
N THR A 404 16.12 15.53 -11.09
CA THR A 404 17.41 14.91 -11.41
C THR A 404 17.49 13.57 -10.67
N GLU A 405 18.07 12.59 -11.32
CA GLU A 405 18.26 11.26 -10.75
C GLU A 405 19.69 10.79 -10.95
N PHE A 406 20.32 10.41 -9.85
CA PHE A 406 21.63 9.76 -9.81
C PHE A 406 21.42 8.30 -9.44
N GLU A 407 22.02 7.40 -10.17
CA GLU A 407 21.99 5.97 -9.85
C GLU A 407 23.40 5.41 -9.90
N ILE A 408 23.83 4.81 -8.79
CA ILE A 408 25.06 4.05 -8.69
C ILE A 408 24.71 2.59 -8.42
N GLY A 409 25.40 1.70 -9.10
CA GLY A 409 25.16 0.28 -8.87
C GLY A 409 26.23 -0.61 -9.44
N ASN A 410 26.16 -1.87 -9.08
CA ASN A 410 27.00 -2.90 -9.63
C ASN A 410 26.19 -4.14 -10.06
N GLY A 411 26.74 -4.96 -10.93
CA GLY A 411 26.11 -6.20 -11.38
C GLY A 411 27.01 -6.99 -12.34
N ASN A 412 26.61 -8.24 -12.60
CA ASN A 412 27.22 -9.01 -13.66
C ASN A 412 26.38 -8.88 -14.93
N ARG A 413 27.02 -8.67 -16.07
CA ARG A 413 26.37 -8.61 -17.37
C ARG A 413 27.04 -9.59 -18.35
N ILE A 414 26.24 -10.17 -19.22
CA ILE A 414 26.71 -10.90 -20.39
C ILE A 414 26.91 -9.87 -21.49
N THR A 415 28.13 -9.79 -22.06
CA THR A 415 28.46 -8.81 -23.10
C THR A 415 28.12 -9.25 -24.50
N ASN A 416 28.01 -10.55 -24.75
CA ASN A 416 27.81 -11.08 -26.09
C ASN A 416 26.32 -11.35 -26.35
N SER A 417 25.66 -10.45 -27.10
CA SER A 417 24.27 -10.61 -27.51
C SER A 417 24.04 -11.82 -28.42
N SER A 418 25.05 -12.21 -29.22
CA SER A 418 24.94 -13.37 -30.10
C SER A 418 24.76 -14.70 -29.36
N ILE A 419 25.33 -14.83 -28.15
CA ILE A 419 25.14 -15.99 -27.30
C ILE A 419 23.71 -16.03 -26.72
N VAL A 420 23.15 -14.88 -26.38
CA VAL A 420 21.76 -14.79 -25.91
C VAL A 420 20.79 -15.18 -27.03
N ASP A 421 21.08 -14.81 -28.27
CA ASP A 421 20.27 -15.13 -29.41
C ASP A 421 20.43 -16.63 -29.78
N GLN A 422 21.63 -17.21 -29.65
CA GLN A 422 21.84 -18.65 -29.75
C GLN A 422 21.05 -19.43 -28.71
N ILE A 423 21.10 -19.04 -27.43
CA ILE A 423 20.32 -19.67 -26.34
C ILE A 423 18.81 -19.62 -26.61
N LYS A 424 18.33 -18.57 -27.26
CA LYS A 424 16.90 -18.42 -27.60
C LYS A 424 16.47 -19.30 -28.77
N ASN A 425 17.40 -19.62 -29.70
CA ASN A 425 17.10 -20.31 -30.93
C ASN A 425 17.39 -21.81 -30.87
N GLU A 426 18.15 -22.28 -29.88
CA GLU A 426 18.48 -23.70 -29.70
C GLU A 426 17.59 -24.32 -28.61
N THR A 427 17.21 -25.56 -28.76
CA THR A 427 16.50 -26.32 -27.72
C THR A 427 17.41 -26.55 -26.53
N LEU A 428 16.88 -26.41 -25.31
CA LEU A 428 17.62 -26.47 -24.04
C LEU A 428 18.51 -27.72 -23.90
N ASP A 429 18.14 -28.84 -24.54
CA ASP A 429 18.87 -30.09 -24.47
C ASP A 429 20.10 -30.17 -25.45
N SER A 430 20.20 -29.27 -26.41
CA SER A 430 21.29 -29.20 -27.38
C SER A 430 22.41 -28.21 -26.97
N ILE A 431 22.22 -27.46 -25.89
CA ILE A 431 23.16 -26.44 -25.46
C ILE A 431 24.26 -27.06 -24.60
N ASN A 432 25.47 -27.12 -25.12
CA ASN A 432 26.64 -27.51 -24.33
C ASN A 432 27.12 -26.34 -23.48
N TRP A 433 26.64 -26.25 -22.24
CA TRP A 433 26.91 -25.17 -21.29
C TRP A 433 28.40 -25.06 -20.91
N ASP A 434 29.18 -26.18 -20.95
CA ASP A 434 30.59 -26.20 -20.58
C ASP A 434 31.49 -25.58 -21.66
N ASN A 435 31.04 -25.59 -22.91
CA ASN A 435 31.76 -24.99 -24.05
C ASN A 435 31.30 -23.55 -24.36
N MET A 436 30.27 -23.04 -23.68
CA MET A 436 29.86 -21.64 -23.81
C MET A 436 30.80 -20.74 -23.02
N ASN A 437 31.75 -20.12 -23.68
CA ASN A 437 32.52 -19.00 -23.15
C ASN A 437 31.61 -17.79 -22.98
N LEU A 438 30.84 -17.79 -21.87
CA LEU A 438 30.01 -16.69 -21.46
C LEU A 438 30.93 -15.61 -20.88
N ASP A 439 31.22 -14.62 -21.67
CA ASP A 439 32.01 -13.45 -21.26
C ASP A 439 31.26 -12.65 -20.18
N TYR A 440 31.49 -12.97 -18.92
CA TYR A 440 30.90 -12.26 -17.81
C TYR A 440 31.81 -11.11 -17.34
N PHE A 441 31.21 -9.92 -17.19
CA PHE A 441 31.86 -8.77 -16.62
C PHE A 441 31.19 -8.37 -15.30
N LYS A 442 31.98 -8.06 -14.32
CA LYS A 442 31.54 -7.26 -13.18
C LYS A 442 31.36 -5.84 -13.70
N ASP A 443 30.14 -5.33 -13.60
CA ASP A 443 29.77 -4.00 -14.11
C ASP A 443 29.54 -3.06 -12.92
N PHE A 444 30.34 -2.03 -12.81
CA PHE A 444 30.09 -0.90 -11.95
C PHE A 444 29.63 0.25 -12.83
N TYR A 445 28.50 0.86 -12.49
CA TYR A 445 27.94 1.93 -13.30
C TYR A 445 27.50 3.12 -12.48
N PHE A 446 27.58 4.26 -13.12
CA PHE A 446 27.02 5.52 -12.67
C PHE A 446 26.09 6.05 -13.76
N LYS A 447 24.85 6.41 -13.39
CA LYS A 447 23.89 7.03 -14.29
C LYS A 447 23.44 8.34 -13.70
N PHE A 448 23.41 9.34 -14.55
CA PHE A 448 22.78 10.62 -14.27
C PHE A 448 21.72 10.88 -15.34
N LYS A 449 20.55 11.31 -14.93
CA LYS A 449 19.51 11.82 -15.83
C LYS A 449 18.79 12.99 -15.18
N ALA A 450 18.40 13.94 -16.00
CA ALA A 450 17.52 15.02 -15.62
C ALA A 450 16.29 15.00 -16.50
N ASN A 451 15.16 15.38 -15.98
CA ASN A 451 13.91 15.50 -16.74
C ASN A 451 13.27 16.84 -16.50
N TYR A 452 12.72 17.42 -17.56
CA TYR A 452 11.95 18.65 -17.47
C TYR A 452 10.90 18.71 -18.57
N ASP A 453 9.66 18.98 -18.19
CA ASP A 453 8.57 19.21 -19.14
C ASP A 453 8.59 20.69 -19.59
N LEU A 454 9.04 20.93 -20.82
CA LEU A 454 9.06 22.25 -21.43
C LEU A 454 7.63 22.80 -21.59
N SER A 455 6.70 21.91 -21.93
CA SER A 455 5.25 22.17 -22.02
C SER A 455 4.48 20.89 -21.69
N ASP A 456 3.17 20.96 -21.68
CA ASP A 456 2.32 19.78 -21.48
C ASP A 456 2.52 18.72 -22.58
N LYS A 457 3.00 19.14 -23.75
CA LYS A 457 3.23 18.28 -24.91
C LYS A 457 4.68 17.82 -25.06
N TRP A 458 5.65 18.54 -24.55
CA TRP A 458 7.06 18.28 -24.77
C TRP A 458 7.81 18.08 -23.48
N SER A 459 8.58 17.02 -23.42
CA SER A 459 9.49 16.71 -22.32
C SER A 459 10.88 16.40 -22.87
N ILE A 460 11.91 16.85 -22.17
CA ILE A 460 13.31 16.59 -22.48
C ILE A 460 13.97 15.90 -21.31
N GLN A 461 14.74 14.84 -21.62
CA GLN A 461 15.48 14.06 -20.62
C GLN A 461 16.90 13.79 -21.09
N PRO A 462 17.86 14.70 -20.82
CA PRO A 462 19.28 14.44 -20.98
C PRO A 462 19.76 13.45 -19.92
N GLY A 463 20.74 12.66 -20.29
CA GLY A 463 21.36 11.69 -19.40
C GLY A 463 22.80 11.33 -19.79
N ILE A 464 23.52 10.76 -18.83
CA ILE A 464 24.87 10.26 -19.00
C ILE A 464 24.97 8.94 -18.27
N ILE A 465 25.58 7.96 -18.91
CA ILE A 465 25.84 6.66 -18.32
C ILE A 465 27.33 6.35 -18.43
N TYR A 466 27.95 6.05 -17.31
CA TYR A 466 29.31 5.57 -17.23
C TYR A 466 29.35 4.14 -16.72
N HIS A 467 30.10 3.28 -17.38
CA HIS A 467 30.35 1.89 -16.97
C HIS A 467 31.85 1.64 -16.84
N LYS A 468 32.21 0.97 -15.75
CA LYS A 468 33.48 0.26 -15.59
C LYS A 468 33.19 -1.23 -15.55
N ARG A 469 33.69 -1.97 -16.53
CA ARG A 469 33.49 -3.41 -16.63
C ARG A 469 34.81 -4.12 -16.45
N SER A 470 34.87 -5.12 -15.57
CA SER A 470 36.05 -5.97 -15.35
C SER A 470 35.65 -7.40 -15.62
N ALA A 471 36.45 -8.14 -16.38
CA ALA A 471 36.24 -9.55 -16.67
C ALA A 471 36.19 -10.36 -15.37
N VAL A 472 35.27 -11.30 -15.27
CA VAL A 472 35.17 -12.24 -14.14
C VAL A 472 36.29 -13.26 -14.22
N ASP A 473 36.52 -13.83 -15.42
CA ASP A 473 37.66 -14.69 -15.72
C ASP A 473 38.75 -13.88 -16.43
N LYS A 474 39.68 -13.31 -15.65
CA LYS A 474 40.77 -12.51 -16.18
C LYS A 474 41.76 -13.36 -16.97
N THR A 475 42.05 -14.57 -16.49
CA THR A 475 43.04 -15.46 -17.12
C THR A 475 42.57 -15.93 -18.50
N GLY A 476 41.28 -16.30 -18.65
CA GLY A 476 40.71 -16.66 -19.93
C GLY A 476 40.71 -15.51 -20.95
N PHE A 477 40.46 -14.27 -20.48
CA PHE A 477 40.52 -13.10 -21.32
C PHE A 477 41.94 -12.74 -21.75
N GLU A 478 42.95 -12.84 -20.87
CA GLU A 478 44.34 -12.65 -21.18
C GLU A 478 44.88 -13.67 -22.19
N GLN A 479 44.52 -14.96 -22.01
CA GLN A 479 44.83 -16.04 -22.97
C GLN A 479 44.21 -15.78 -24.36
N ALA A 480 43.00 -15.23 -24.36
CA ALA A 480 42.30 -14.88 -25.60
C ALA A 480 42.78 -13.52 -26.18
N LYS A 481 43.80 -12.90 -25.59
CA LYS A 481 44.33 -11.57 -25.99
C LYS A 481 43.25 -10.50 -26.01
N ARG A 482 42.28 -10.56 -25.07
CA ARG A 482 41.20 -9.59 -24.91
C ARG A 482 41.46 -8.71 -23.70
N PRO A 483 41.07 -7.42 -23.74
CA PRO A 483 41.24 -6.53 -22.59
C PRO A 483 40.34 -7.04 -21.41
N THR A 484 40.93 -7.05 -20.22
CA THR A 484 40.27 -7.49 -18.99
C THR A 484 39.41 -6.38 -18.34
N GLU A 485 39.60 -5.14 -18.76
CA GLU A 485 38.83 -3.99 -18.28
C GLU A 485 38.35 -3.12 -19.45
N TYR A 486 37.10 -2.65 -19.32
CA TYR A 486 36.45 -1.76 -20.28
C TYR A 486 35.85 -0.55 -19.56
N TYR A 487 35.98 0.60 -20.19
CA TYR A 487 35.33 1.84 -19.75
C TYR A 487 34.38 2.29 -20.85
N SER A 488 33.18 2.68 -20.49
CA SER A 488 32.16 3.16 -21.43
C SER A 488 31.53 4.43 -20.89
N PHE A 489 31.47 5.46 -21.73
CA PHE A 489 30.81 6.70 -21.46
C PHE A 489 29.78 6.94 -22.56
N ALA A 490 28.48 7.01 -22.20
CA ALA A 490 27.39 7.13 -23.14
C ALA A 490 26.50 8.32 -22.74
N PRO A 491 26.55 9.44 -23.44
CA PRO A 491 25.53 10.48 -23.32
C PRO A 491 24.23 10.02 -23.98
N SER A 492 23.09 10.44 -23.43
CA SER A 492 21.78 10.13 -23.96
C SER A 492 20.89 11.37 -23.92
N LEU A 493 20.05 11.52 -24.92
CA LEU A 493 19.04 12.56 -24.96
C LEU A 493 17.73 11.93 -25.40
N GLN A 494 16.71 11.97 -24.53
CA GLN A 494 15.36 11.54 -24.86
C GLN A 494 14.46 12.76 -24.97
N ILE A 495 13.75 12.87 -26.06
CA ILE A 495 12.72 13.89 -26.29
C ILE A 495 11.40 13.14 -26.42
N GLN A 496 10.42 13.51 -25.59
CA GLN A 496 9.10 12.92 -25.62
C GLN A 496 8.09 13.96 -26.10
N PHE A 497 7.34 13.61 -27.13
CA PHE A 497 6.19 14.39 -27.60
C PHE A 497 4.88 13.68 -27.24
N ARG A 498 3.97 14.42 -26.60
CA ARG A 498 2.63 13.97 -26.21
C ARG A 498 1.61 14.83 -26.98
N PRO A 499 1.04 14.36 -28.08
CA PRO A 499 0.16 15.17 -28.93
C PRO A 499 -1.05 15.73 -28.18
N TYR A 500 -1.54 15.00 -27.20
CA TYR A 500 -2.73 15.39 -26.41
C TYR A 500 -2.39 15.98 -25.02
N GLY A 501 -1.11 16.14 -24.70
CA GLY A 501 -0.64 16.56 -23.39
C GLY A 501 -0.90 15.51 -22.30
N TRP A 502 -0.93 15.98 -21.02
CA TRP A 502 -1.23 15.11 -19.87
C TRP A 502 -2.72 14.78 -19.73
N ASN A 503 -3.59 15.59 -20.33
CA ASN A 503 -5.05 15.45 -20.32
C ASN A 503 -5.57 14.78 -21.60
N GLY A 504 -4.75 13.98 -22.26
CA GLY A 504 -5.13 13.28 -23.49
C GLY A 504 -6.37 12.40 -23.31
N PRO A 505 -7.08 12.07 -24.40
CA PRO A 505 -8.20 11.16 -24.33
C PRO A 505 -7.71 9.84 -23.75
N ILE A 506 -8.36 9.43 -22.66
CA ILE A 506 -8.22 8.08 -22.16
C ILE A 506 -8.86 7.20 -23.23
N PHE A 507 -8.03 6.49 -23.99
CA PHE A 507 -8.53 5.50 -24.93
C PHE A 507 -9.34 4.48 -24.11
N THR A 508 -10.63 4.42 -24.42
CA THR A 508 -11.62 3.49 -23.88
C THR A 508 -11.38 2.09 -24.44
#